data_1770d41dd88e08b5927dc216ccafc479
#
_entry.id   1770d41dd88e08b5927dc216ccafc479
#
_cell.length_a   1.000
_cell.length_b   1.000
_cell.length_c   1.000
_cell.angle_alpha   90.00
_cell.angle_beta   90.00
_cell.angle_gamma   90.00
#
_symmetry.space_group_name_H-M   'P 1'
#
loop_
_entity.id
_entity.type
_entity.pdbx_description
1 polymer ?
#
loop_
_entity_poly.entity_id
_entity_poly.type
_entity_poly.pdbx_seq_one_letter_code
_entity_poly.pdbx_strand_id
1 'polypeptide(L)'
;MYKLAREMDGQVITIEDPVEIEEADFLQLQVNEKIYQSYDELIKLSLRHHPDVLIIGEIRDTKTIQGAIRAALTGHCVYATIHAASLESAHARIFELGGEATLLKECLQGIVYQELLSVNETVGLLTSYRFYKEEVHFTWKEGLNRVAQKANDEKTTS
;
A
#
# COMPACT_ATOMS: atom_id res chain seq x y z
N MET A 1 2.84 -5.57 2.40
CA MET A 1 3.17 -4.25 2.99
C MET A 1 3.96 -4.39 4.28
N TYR A 2 3.52 -5.12 5.28
CA TYR A 2 4.20 -5.27 6.59
C TYR A 2 5.65 -5.72 6.49
N LYS A 3 5.94 -6.73 5.64
CA LYS A 3 7.32 -7.19 5.45
C LYS A 3 8.24 -6.08 4.93
N LEU A 4 7.75 -5.25 4.03
CA LEU A 4 8.52 -4.12 3.49
C LEU A 4 8.70 -3.02 4.54
N ALA A 5 7.65 -2.74 5.32
CA ALA A 5 7.72 -1.75 6.39
C ALA A 5 8.72 -2.15 7.50
N ARG A 6 8.84 -3.45 7.80
CA ARG A 6 9.83 -3.95 8.76
C ARG A 6 11.29 -3.82 8.28
N GLU A 7 11.51 -3.77 6.97
CA GLU A 7 12.84 -3.57 6.38
C GLU A 7 13.28 -2.09 6.41
N MET A 8 12.36 -1.18 6.77
CA MET A 8 12.63 0.24 6.93
C MET A 8 12.86 0.53 8.42
N ASP A 9 13.99 1.15 8.73
CA ASP A 9 14.23 1.67 10.07
C ASP A 9 13.25 2.83 10.33
N GLY A 10 12.57 2.81 11.48
CA GLY A 10 11.70 3.90 11.88
C GLY A 10 10.35 3.48 12.45
N GLN A 11 9.53 4.48 12.76
CA GLN A 11 8.20 4.29 13.32
C GLN A 11 7.19 3.95 12.24
N VAL A 12 6.54 2.79 12.38
CA VAL A 12 5.46 2.35 11.51
C VAL A 12 4.11 2.55 12.19
N ILE A 13 3.20 3.26 11.53
CA ILE A 13 1.80 3.35 11.95
C ILE A 13 0.92 2.70 10.89
N THR A 14 -0.03 1.87 11.31
CA THR A 14 -1.04 1.30 10.41
C THR A 14 -2.44 1.79 10.78
N ILE A 15 -3.32 1.92 9.80
CA ILE A 15 -4.73 2.24 9.96
C ILE A 15 -5.54 1.18 9.23
N GLU A 16 -6.34 0.41 9.94
CA GLU A 16 -6.98 -0.81 9.43
C GLU A 16 -8.46 -0.92 9.84
N ASP A 17 -9.22 -1.72 9.10
CA ASP A 17 -10.66 -1.94 9.35
C ASP A 17 -11.06 -3.40 9.03
N PRO A 18 -10.91 -4.32 9.99
CA PRO A 18 -10.21 -4.24 11.27
C PRO A 18 -8.71 -4.56 11.16
N VAL A 19 -7.98 -4.53 12.28
CA VAL A 19 -6.64 -5.13 12.41
C VAL A 19 -6.79 -6.65 12.33
N GLU A 20 -6.21 -7.27 11.28
CA GLU A 20 -6.28 -8.73 11.07
C GLU A 20 -5.05 -9.47 11.62
N ILE A 21 -3.88 -8.83 11.54
CA ILE A 21 -2.61 -9.41 11.98
C ILE A 21 -1.98 -8.44 12.96
N GLU A 22 -1.80 -8.88 14.20
CA GLU A 22 -1.13 -8.09 15.23
C GLU A 22 0.39 -8.09 15.02
N GLU A 23 0.97 -6.90 15.01
CA GLU A 23 2.40 -6.64 14.81
C GLU A 23 2.95 -5.88 16.01
N ALA A 24 3.77 -6.55 16.82
CA ALA A 24 4.28 -6.00 18.08
C ALA A 24 5.10 -4.70 17.91
N ASP A 25 5.73 -4.54 16.75
CA ASP A 25 6.62 -3.40 16.46
C ASP A 25 5.90 -2.23 15.78
N PHE A 26 4.59 -2.35 15.50
CA PHE A 26 3.80 -1.32 14.82
C PHE A 26 2.78 -0.69 15.76
N LEU A 27 2.54 0.60 15.59
CA LEU A 27 1.37 1.24 16.17
C LEU A 27 0.19 1.00 15.24
N GLN A 28 -0.70 0.09 15.60
CA GLN A 28 -1.86 -0.29 14.79
C GLN A 28 -3.12 0.42 15.30
N LEU A 29 -3.73 1.23 14.45
CA LEU A 29 -4.95 1.97 14.72
C LEU A 29 -6.11 1.32 13.96
N GLN A 30 -7.18 0.99 14.68
CA GLN A 30 -8.37 0.41 14.08
C GLN A 30 -9.45 1.47 13.87
N VAL A 31 -10.05 1.48 12.68
CA VAL A 31 -11.20 2.32 12.35
C VAL A 31 -12.38 1.98 13.27
N ASN A 32 -13.05 3.00 13.79
CA ASN A 32 -14.27 2.85 14.59
C ASN A 32 -15.22 4.03 14.34
N GLU A 33 -16.11 3.89 13.40
CA GLU A 33 -17.09 4.90 13.00
C GLU A 33 -18.04 5.31 14.14
N LYS A 34 -18.27 4.41 15.14
CA LYS A 34 -19.14 4.70 16.27
C LYS A 34 -18.61 5.80 17.20
N ILE A 35 -17.31 6.00 17.19
CA ILE A 35 -16.62 7.04 17.98
C ILE A 35 -15.88 8.05 17.08
N TYR A 36 -16.35 8.19 15.82
CA TYR A 36 -15.82 9.13 14.83
C TYR A 36 -14.33 8.95 14.49
N GLN A 37 -13.80 7.73 14.62
CA GLN A 37 -12.46 7.37 14.19
C GLN A 37 -12.50 6.77 12.78
N SER A 38 -12.72 7.62 11.79
CA SER A 38 -12.63 7.26 10.37
C SER A 38 -11.18 7.19 9.89
N TYR A 39 -10.94 6.64 8.70
CA TYR A 39 -9.61 6.67 8.06
C TYR A 39 -9.01 8.07 8.01
N ASP A 40 -9.77 9.08 7.56
CA ASP A 40 -9.30 10.47 7.46
C ASP A 40 -8.88 11.05 8.82
N GLU A 41 -9.67 10.83 9.87
CA GLU A 41 -9.32 11.30 11.22
C GLU A 41 -8.08 10.58 11.78
N LEU A 42 -7.97 9.27 11.57
CA LEU A 42 -6.81 8.50 12.01
C LEU A 42 -5.55 8.86 11.23
N ILE A 43 -5.65 9.16 9.92
CA ILE A 43 -4.53 9.69 9.13
C ILE A 43 -4.04 11.02 9.72
N LYS A 44 -4.95 11.97 9.98
CA LYS A 44 -4.60 13.26 10.58
C LYS A 44 -3.93 13.11 11.94
N LEU A 45 -4.42 12.17 12.76
CA LEU A 45 -3.84 11.86 14.06
C LEU A 45 -2.44 11.28 13.92
N SER A 46 -2.27 10.31 13.03
CA SER A 46 -1.00 9.63 12.76
C SER A 46 0.10 10.61 12.34
N LEU A 47 -0.21 11.57 11.49
CA LEU A 47 0.77 12.57 11.02
C LEU A 47 1.35 13.44 12.14
N ARG A 48 0.64 13.59 13.27
CA ARG A 48 1.16 14.32 14.45
C ARG A 48 2.24 13.54 15.20
N HIS A 49 2.31 12.24 14.99
CA HIS A 49 3.31 11.35 15.57
C HIS A 49 4.56 11.21 14.69
N HIS A 50 4.59 11.89 13.53
CA HIS A 50 5.71 11.89 12.58
C HIS A 50 6.20 10.47 12.22
N PRO A 51 5.32 9.56 11.76
CA PRO A 51 5.75 8.22 11.41
C PRO A 51 6.65 8.24 10.18
N ASP A 52 7.65 7.36 10.15
CA ASP A 52 8.47 7.16 8.95
C ASP A 52 7.66 6.44 7.87
N VAL A 53 6.81 5.49 8.29
CA VAL A 53 5.94 4.72 7.42
C VAL A 53 4.50 4.77 7.89
N LEU A 54 3.58 5.12 6.99
CA LEU A 54 2.14 5.06 7.21
C LEU A 54 1.52 4.00 6.29
N ILE A 55 0.88 3.00 6.87
CA ILE A 55 0.15 1.96 6.13
C ILE A 55 -1.34 2.25 6.27
N ILE A 56 -2.03 2.45 5.14
CA ILE A 56 -3.48 2.63 5.08
C ILE A 56 -4.07 1.34 4.54
N GLY A 57 -4.84 0.64 5.37
CA GLY A 57 -5.40 -0.68 5.06
C GLY A 57 -6.11 -0.69 3.71
N GLU A 58 -6.99 0.28 3.47
CA GLU A 58 -7.57 0.49 2.15
C GLU A 58 -8.07 1.92 1.92
N ILE A 59 -8.06 2.32 0.64
CA ILE A 59 -8.63 3.58 0.16
C ILE A 59 -9.98 3.29 -0.49
N ARG A 60 -11.08 3.72 0.16
CA ARG A 60 -12.45 3.56 -0.31
C ARG A 60 -13.10 4.85 -0.80
N ASP A 61 -12.62 5.99 -0.33
CA ASP A 61 -13.27 7.30 -0.54
C ASP A 61 -12.28 8.43 -0.79
N THR A 62 -12.84 9.57 -1.20
CA THR A 62 -12.09 10.79 -1.54
C THR A 62 -11.31 11.37 -0.36
N LYS A 63 -11.84 11.30 0.86
CA LYS A 63 -11.16 11.88 2.03
C LYS A 63 -9.90 11.08 2.37
N THR A 64 -10.02 9.75 2.32
CA THR A 64 -8.91 8.83 2.58
C THR A 64 -7.78 9.02 1.56
N ILE A 65 -8.08 9.09 0.25
CA ILE A 65 -7.03 9.29 -0.76
C ILE A 65 -6.37 10.66 -0.66
N GLN A 66 -7.14 11.71 -0.38
CA GLN A 66 -6.57 13.05 -0.17
C GLN A 66 -5.68 13.10 1.07
N GLY A 67 -6.04 12.39 2.13
CA GLY A 67 -5.22 12.21 3.32
C GLY A 67 -3.89 11.49 3.01
N ALA A 68 -3.96 10.40 2.25
CA ALA A 68 -2.79 9.63 1.81
C ALA A 68 -1.83 10.47 0.94
N ILE A 69 -2.37 11.20 -0.06
CA ILE A 69 -1.59 12.09 -0.92
C ILE A 69 -0.91 13.18 -0.08
N ARG A 70 -1.63 13.80 0.86
CA ARG A 70 -1.09 14.84 1.74
C ARG A 70 0.04 14.30 2.61
N ALA A 71 -0.11 13.13 3.19
CA ALA A 71 0.93 12.46 3.96
C ALA A 71 2.19 12.22 3.10
N ALA A 72 2.02 11.71 1.88
CA ALA A 72 3.13 11.45 0.98
C ALA A 72 3.85 12.74 0.53
N LEU A 73 3.11 13.82 0.25
CA LEU A 73 3.68 15.12 -0.11
C LEU A 73 4.44 15.80 1.04
N THR A 74 4.12 15.45 2.29
CA THR A 74 4.83 15.96 3.47
C THR A 74 6.02 15.09 3.89
N GLY A 75 6.42 14.12 3.04
CA GLY A 75 7.66 13.35 3.19
C GLY A 75 7.50 11.98 3.86
N HIS A 76 6.28 11.59 4.24
CA HIS A 76 6.04 10.28 4.83
C HIS A 76 6.04 9.19 3.74
N CYS A 77 6.61 8.02 4.03
CA CYS A 77 6.46 6.84 3.19
C CYS A 77 5.05 6.26 3.39
N VAL A 78 4.21 6.30 2.36
CA VAL A 78 2.81 5.85 2.44
C VAL A 78 2.60 4.59 1.62
N TYR A 79 2.08 3.54 2.26
CA TYR A 79 1.56 2.33 1.63
C TYR A 79 0.04 2.30 1.78
N ALA A 80 -0.66 2.04 0.70
CA ALA A 80 -2.11 1.91 0.76
C ALA A 80 -2.59 0.80 -0.17
N THR A 81 -3.70 0.14 0.16
CA THR A 81 -4.38 -0.74 -0.78
C THR A 81 -5.56 -0.04 -1.43
N ILE A 82 -5.92 -0.50 -2.61
CA ILE A 82 -7.11 -0.09 -3.34
C ILE A 82 -7.66 -1.29 -4.11
N HIS A 83 -8.97 -1.49 -4.04
CA HIS A 83 -9.60 -2.57 -4.80
C HIS A 83 -9.75 -2.19 -6.27
N ALA A 84 -9.20 -3.04 -7.15
CA ALA A 84 -9.26 -2.88 -8.60
C ALA A 84 -9.16 -4.25 -9.29
N ALA A 85 -9.64 -4.34 -10.53
CA ALA A 85 -9.64 -5.57 -11.31
C ALA A 85 -8.36 -5.75 -12.16
N SER A 86 -7.53 -4.72 -12.27
CA SER A 86 -6.26 -4.74 -12.99
C SER A 86 -5.37 -3.59 -12.57
N LEU A 87 -4.12 -3.58 -13.03
CA LEU A 87 -3.19 -2.47 -12.82
C LEU A 87 -3.72 -1.15 -13.40
N GLU A 88 -4.31 -1.19 -14.59
CA GLU A 88 -4.89 -0.04 -15.28
C GLU A 88 -6.12 0.48 -14.54
N SER A 89 -7.01 -0.41 -14.07
CA SER A 89 -8.18 -0.01 -13.30
C SER A 89 -7.81 0.53 -11.92
N ALA A 90 -6.74 0.03 -11.29
CA ALA A 90 -6.21 0.61 -10.07
C ALA A 90 -5.76 2.06 -10.27
N HIS A 91 -5.05 2.33 -11.37
CA HIS A 91 -4.65 3.69 -11.73
C HIS A 91 -5.87 4.58 -11.97
N ALA A 92 -6.86 4.13 -12.76
CA ALA A 92 -8.09 4.89 -13.01
C ALA A 92 -8.86 5.17 -11.71
N ARG A 93 -8.94 4.17 -10.82
CA ARG A 93 -9.64 4.28 -9.53
C ARG A 93 -9.06 5.37 -8.62
N ILE A 94 -7.74 5.58 -8.65
CA ILE A 94 -7.09 6.66 -7.91
C ILE A 94 -7.64 8.02 -8.33
N PHE A 95 -7.84 8.25 -9.64
CA PHE A 95 -8.41 9.51 -10.15
C PHE A 95 -9.92 9.62 -9.86
N GLU A 96 -10.68 8.55 -9.99
CA GLU A 96 -12.11 8.54 -9.66
C GLU A 96 -12.36 8.92 -8.20
N LEU A 97 -11.48 8.50 -7.29
CA LEU A 97 -11.55 8.84 -5.87
C LEU A 97 -11.06 10.26 -5.56
N GLY A 98 -10.62 11.03 -6.57
CA GLY A 98 -10.21 12.41 -6.41
C GLY A 98 -8.71 12.63 -6.31
N GLY A 99 -7.91 11.69 -6.80
CA GLY A 99 -6.47 11.89 -6.97
C GLY A 99 -6.19 12.90 -8.09
N GLU A 100 -5.56 14.02 -7.76
CA GLU A 100 -5.18 15.03 -8.74
C GLU A 100 -3.89 14.63 -9.48
N ALA A 101 -3.89 14.68 -10.82
CA ALA A 101 -2.77 14.24 -11.64
C ALA A 101 -1.45 14.97 -11.34
N THR A 102 -1.53 16.26 -11.02
CA THR A 102 -0.36 17.07 -10.63
C THR A 102 0.25 16.60 -9.33
N LEU A 103 -0.55 16.36 -8.30
CA LEU A 103 -0.10 15.91 -6.99
C LEU A 103 0.42 14.45 -7.05
N LEU A 104 -0.26 13.59 -7.81
CA LEU A 104 0.16 12.21 -7.98
C LEU A 104 1.51 12.08 -8.68
N LYS A 105 1.82 12.95 -9.65
CA LYS A 105 3.15 13.00 -10.27
C LYS A 105 4.26 13.28 -9.26
N GLU A 106 3.97 14.05 -8.21
CA GLU A 106 4.95 14.39 -7.19
C GLU A 106 5.14 13.29 -6.15
N CYS A 107 4.09 12.54 -5.81
CA CYS A 107 4.14 11.60 -4.69
C CYS A 107 3.98 10.12 -5.07
N LEU A 108 3.23 9.76 -6.13
CA LEU A 108 3.00 8.36 -6.49
C LEU A 108 4.27 7.73 -7.06
N GLN A 109 4.81 6.76 -6.36
CA GLN A 109 6.03 6.05 -6.77
C GLN A 109 5.72 4.83 -7.63
N GLY A 110 4.66 4.11 -7.33
CA GLY A 110 4.28 2.93 -8.08
C GLY A 110 2.96 2.32 -7.65
N ILE A 111 2.47 1.42 -8.46
CA ILE A 111 1.30 0.57 -8.20
C ILE A 111 1.73 -0.88 -8.39
N VAL A 112 1.36 -1.73 -7.44
CA VAL A 112 1.53 -3.18 -7.52
C VAL A 112 0.14 -3.82 -7.48
N TYR A 113 -0.22 -4.50 -8.53
CA TYR A 113 -1.45 -5.28 -8.63
C TYR A 113 -1.16 -6.74 -8.34
N GLN A 114 -2.02 -7.36 -7.54
CA GLN A 114 -1.90 -8.77 -7.15
C GLN A 114 -3.23 -9.48 -7.33
N GLU A 115 -3.17 -10.67 -7.91
CA GLU A 115 -4.32 -11.53 -8.13
C GLU A 115 -3.97 -12.98 -7.81
N LEU A 116 -4.88 -13.69 -7.14
CA LEU A 116 -4.78 -15.13 -6.94
C LEU A 116 -5.38 -15.86 -8.13
N LEU A 117 -4.57 -16.63 -8.82
CA LEU A 117 -5.00 -17.48 -9.93
C LEU A 117 -5.01 -18.93 -9.50
N SER A 118 -6.09 -19.64 -9.86
CA SER A 118 -6.16 -21.09 -9.71
C SER A 118 -6.04 -21.74 -11.09
N VAL A 119 -5.01 -22.55 -11.29
CA VAL A 119 -4.79 -23.32 -12.51
C VAL A 119 -4.51 -24.77 -12.11
N ASN A 120 -5.35 -25.72 -12.58
CA ASN A 120 -5.21 -27.15 -12.31
C ASN A 120 -5.01 -27.47 -10.83
N GLU A 121 -5.89 -26.95 -9.95
CA GLU A 121 -5.87 -27.14 -8.49
C GLU A 121 -4.68 -26.48 -7.76
N THR A 122 -3.81 -25.82 -8.49
CA THR A 122 -2.69 -25.05 -7.90
C THR A 122 -3.07 -23.57 -7.84
N VAL A 123 -2.95 -22.98 -6.65
CA VAL A 123 -3.18 -21.53 -6.46
C VAL A 123 -1.84 -20.82 -6.52
N GLY A 124 -1.74 -19.85 -7.41
CA GLY A 124 -0.56 -19.00 -7.58
C GLY A 124 -0.89 -17.52 -7.44
N LEU A 125 0.09 -16.72 -7.03
CA LEU A 125 -0.02 -15.26 -6.98
C LEU A 125 0.53 -14.69 -8.29
N LEU A 126 -0.35 -14.03 -9.07
CA LEU A 126 0.07 -13.18 -10.17
C LEU A 126 0.34 -11.78 -9.64
N THR A 127 1.47 -11.21 -10.02
CA THR A 127 1.84 -9.85 -9.64
C THR A 127 2.23 -9.06 -10.87
N SER A 128 1.61 -7.91 -11.07
CA SER A 128 2.02 -6.92 -12.07
C SER A 128 2.27 -5.56 -11.39
N TYR A 129 3.17 -4.76 -11.95
CA TYR A 129 3.54 -3.49 -11.34
C TYR A 129 3.91 -2.44 -12.37
N ARG A 130 3.77 -1.16 -11.96
CA ARG A 130 4.22 0.00 -12.71
C ARG A 130 4.85 1.01 -11.74
N PHE A 131 6.08 1.41 -12.00
CA PHE A 131 6.77 2.47 -11.27
C PHE A 131 6.77 3.74 -12.11
N TYR A 132 6.57 4.89 -11.45
CA TYR A 132 6.48 6.21 -12.07
C TYR A 132 7.73 7.07 -11.85
N LYS A 133 8.61 6.65 -10.92
CA LYS A 133 9.90 7.30 -10.64
C LYS A 133 11.05 6.32 -10.85
N GLU A 134 12.15 6.80 -11.41
CA GLU A 134 13.35 5.97 -11.65
C GLU A 134 14.08 5.62 -10.36
N GLU A 135 14.06 6.52 -9.38
CA GLU A 135 14.62 6.35 -8.03
C GLU A 135 13.57 5.77 -7.04
N VAL A 136 12.89 4.72 -7.42
CA VAL A 136 12.17 3.92 -6.41
C VAL A 136 13.21 3.25 -5.54
N HIS A 137 13.12 3.40 -4.22
CA HIS A 137 14.05 2.80 -3.26
C HIS A 137 14.42 1.37 -3.67
N PHE A 138 15.71 1.12 -3.81
CA PHE A 138 16.30 -0.10 -4.38
C PHE A 138 15.74 -1.40 -3.77
N THR A 139 15.37 -1.36 -2.50
CA THR A 139 14.74 -2.45 -1.74
C THR A 139 13.42 -2.96 -2.35
N TRP A 140 12.63 -2.12 -3.03
CA TRP A 140 11.38 -2.50 -3.66
C TRP A 140 11.58 -3.36 -4.90
N LYS A 141 12.50 -2.95 -5.79
CA LYS A 141 12.83 -3.70 -7.02
C LYS A 141 13.39 -5.08 -6.67
N GLU A 142 14.25 -5.16 -5.65
CA GLU A 142 14.81 -6.42 -5.20
C GLU A 142 13.79 -7.32 -4.51
N GLY A 143 12.90 -6.76 -3.68
CA GLY A 143 11.84 -7.50 -3.01
C GLY A 143 10.86 -8.12 -4.00
N LEU A 144 10.41 -7.36 -5.01
CA LEU A 144 9.51 -7.85 -6.06
C LEU A 144 10.20 -8.85 -6.98
N ASN A 145 11.46 -8.63 -7.34
CA ASN A 145 12.23 -9.59 -8.14
C ASN A 145 12.46 -10.90 -7.40
N ARG A 146 12.68 -10.89 -6.08
CA ARG A 146 12.78 -12.11 -5.26
C ARG A 146 11.46 -12.89 -5.19
N VAL A 147 10.33 -12.19 -5.12
CA VAL A 147 8.99 -12.82 -5.15
C VAL A 147 8.72 -13.42 -6.53
N ALA A 148 9.04 -12.69 -7.61
CA ALA A 148 8.90 -13.18 -8.99
C ALA A 148 9.85 -14.36 -9.30
N GLN A 149 11.09 -14.34 -8.82
CA GLN A 149 12.03 -15.45 -8.97
C GLN A 149 11.57 -16.70 -8.22
N LYS A 150 11.13 -16.60 -6.96
CA LYS A 150 10.59 -17.73 -6.23
C LYS A 150 9.41 -18.39 -6.95
N ALA A 151 8.49 -17.58 -7.48
CA ALA A 151 7.35 -18.09 -8.23
C ALA A 151 7.76 -18.78 -9.55
N ASN A 152 8.88 -18.40 -10.16
CA ASN A 152 9.43 -19.07 -11.35
C ASN A 152 10.22 -20.33 -11.01
N ASP A 153 10.97 -20.35 -9.92
CA ASP A 153 11.76 -21.51 -9.48
C ASP A 153 10.85 -22.68 -9.04
N GLU A 154 9.71 -22.36 -8.40
CA GLU A 154 8.70 -23.37 -8.04
C GLU A 154 7.99 -23.99 -9.26
N LYS A 155 7.90 -23.26 -10.40
CA LYS A 155 7.36 -23.79 -11.66
C LYS A 155 8.33 -24.67 -12.42
N THR A 156 9.62 -24.58 -12.16
CA THR A 156 10.66 -25.33 -12.89
C THR A 156 10.98 -26.67 -12.19
N THR A 157 10.46 -26.89 -10.99
CA THR A 157 10.71 -28.09 -10.16
C THR A 157 9.51 -29.06 -10.10
N SER A 158 8.48 -28.81 -10.94
CA SER A 158 7.28 -29.68 -11.05
C SER A 158 7.21 -30.43 -12.35
#